data_6e76dfe7fdc1e0e7254cbee8a48fad83
#
_entry.id   6e76dfe7fdc1e0e7254cbee8a48fad83
#
_cell.length_a   1.000
_cell.length_b   1.000
_cell.length_c   1.000
_cell.angle_alpha   90.00
_cell.angle_beta   90.00
_cell.angle_gamma   90.00
#
_symmetry.space_group_name_H-M   'P 1'
#
loop_
_entity.id
_entity.type
_entity.pdbx_description
1 polymer ?
#
loop_
_entity_poly.entity_id
_entity_poly.type
_entity_poly.pdbx_seq_one_letter_code
_entity_poly.pdbx_strand_id
1 'polypeptide(L)'
;MSLINYELDPCHYYILLGLSFDACLKMTKIELELQCDLEQFLFVENSIRGGVSVVSHRHATANNEFVPNYKPNDPTSWILFVDANNVYGHAMSQPLPNVNFKFLSPNEIEEFNMSKTAAADDVGFIIEVDLKYPVHLHESHNDYPLAAEKIKITHDMLSPYSQSLINKRSATENLHQI
;
A
#
# COMPACT_ATOMS: atom_id res chain seq x y z
N MET A 1 24.17 22.67 6.87
CA MET A 1 24.67 21.29 6.77
C MET A 1 24.40 20.67 5.39
N SER A 2 23.17 20.72 4.85
CA SER A 2 22.84 20.15 3.51
C SER A 2 23.66 20.75 2.36
N LEU A 3 23.85 22.07 2.35
CA LEU A 3 24.67 22.75 1.33
C LEU A 3 26.13 22.30 1.34
N ILE A 4 26.67 22.06 2.54
CA ILE A 4 28.07 21.64 2.68
C ILE A 4 28.26 20.16 2.31
N ASN A 5 27.33 19.30 2.70
CA ASN A 5 27.49 17.85 2.52
C ASN A 5 27.03 17.38 1.15
N TYR A 6 25.94 17.96 0.62
CA TYR A 6 25.30 17.52 -0.62
C TYR A 6 25.35 18.58 -1.72
N GLU A 7 25.81 19.78 -1.41
CA GLU A 7 25.74 20.95 -2.33
C GLU A 7 24.33 21.21 -2.84
N LEU A 8 23.33 20.97 -1.99
CA LEU A 8 21.91 21.21 -2.25
C LEU A 8 21.39 22.24 -1.25
N ASP A 9 20.77 23.30 -1.77
CA ASP A 9 20.17 24.33 -0.95
C ASP A 9 18.74 23.91 -0.53
N PRO A 10 18.48 23.72 0.77
CA PRO A 10 17.15 23.36 1.27
C PRO A 10 16.04 24.34 0.90
N CYS A 11 16.38 25.60 0.61
CA CYS A 11 15.40 26.63 0.23
C CYS A 11 14.66 26.31 -1.08
N HIS A 12 15.19 25.43 -1.92
CA HIS A 12 14.58 25.00 -3.18
C HIS A 12 13.61 23.84 -3.01
N TYR A 13 13.47 23.30 -1.80
CA TYR A 13 12.66 22.11 -1.53
C TYR A 13 11.46 22.45 -0.66
N TYR A 14 10.28 22.04 -1.11
CA TYR A 14 9.04 22.21 -0.35
C TYR A 14 8.95 21.24 0.84
N ILE A 15 9.48 20.03 0.66
CA ILE A 15 9.46 18.96 1.68
C ILE A 15 10.83 18.28 1.77
N LEU A 16 11.13 17.72 2.95
CA LEU A 16 12.38 17.03 3.21
C LEU A 16 12.60 15.80 2.31
N LEU A 17 11.51 15.13 1.90
CA LEU A 17 11.57 13.95 1.02
C LEU A 17 12.23 14.27 -0.32
N GLY A 18 11.88 15.40 -0.96
CA GLY A 18 12.51 15.83 -2.21
C GLY A 18 13.99 16.10 -2.03
N LEU A 19 14.38 16.81 -0.97
CA LEU A 19 15.80 17.05 -0.65
C LEU A 19 16.57 15.73 -0.44
N SER A 20 15.98 14.78 0.29
CA SER A 20 16.62 13.48 0.57
C SER A 20 16.78 12.66 -0.69
N PHE A 21 15.80 12.69 -1.59
CA PHE A 21 15.84 11.99 -2.86
C PHE A 21 16.96 12.54 -3.77
N ASP A 22 17.00 13.85 -3.95
CA ASP A 22 18.05 14.49 -4.76
C ASP A 22 19.44 14.30 -4.15
N ALA A 23 19.56 14.35 -2.82
CA ALA A 23 20.81 14.06 -2.13
C ALA A 23 21.27 12.61 -2.38
N CYS A 24 20.34 11.65 -2.35
CA CYS A 24 20.61 10.26 -2.66
C CYS A 24 21.11 10.10 -4.10
N LEU A 25 20.40 10.64 -5.09
CA LEU A 25 20.82 10.59 -6.50
C LEU A 25 22.19 11.23 -6.72
N LYS A 26 22.43 12.39 -6.10
CA LYS A 26 23.70 13.09 -6.21
C LYS A 26 24.89 12.32 -5.61
N MET A 27 24.66 11.66 -4.47
CA MET A 27 25.69 10.85 -3.82
C MET A 27 25.96 9.54 -4.55
N THR A 28 24.93 8.87 -5.01
CA THR A 28 25.04 7.57 -5.71
C THR A 28 25.46 7.72 -7.16
N LYS A 29 25.23 8.90 -7.76
CA LYS A 29 25.44 9.19 -9.19
C LYS A 29 24.65 8.25 -10.09
N ILE A 30 23.54 7.71 -9.61
CA ILE A 30 22.64 6.88 -10.40
C ILE A 30 21.86 7.79 -11.34
N GLU A 31 21.84 7.43 -12.61
CA GLU A 31 20.99 8.05 -13.61
C GLU A 31 19.69 7.26 -13.70
N LEU A 32 18.57 7.97 -13.63
CA LEU A 32 17.24 7.39 -13.78
C LEU A 32 16.71 7.67 -15.15
N GLU A 33 16.30 6.62 -15.86
CA GLU A 33 15.59 6.76 -17.13
C GLU A 33 14.21 7.37 -16.89
N LEU A 34 13.89 8.42 -17.63
CA LEU A 34 12.56 9.02 -17.59
C LEU A 34 11.60 8.23 -18.47
N GLN A 35 10.45 7.93 -17.95
CA GLN A 35 9.37 7.32 -18.72
C GLN A 35 8.74 8.38 -19.64
N CYS A 36 9.12 8.36 -20.91
CA CYS A 36 8.63 9.30 -21.93
C CYS A 36 7.45 8.73 -22.73
N ASP A 37 7.21 7.44 -22.64
CA ASP A 37 6.08 6.77 -23.28
C ASP A 37 4.82 6.90 -22.42
N LEU A 38 3.73 7.39 -23.02
CA LEU A 38 2.47 7.64 -22.28
C LEU A 38 1.83 6.36 -21.78
N GLU A 39 1.90 5.26 -22.55
CA GLU A 39 1.28 3.99 -22.14
C GLU A 39 2.02 3.39 -20.95
N GLN A 40 3.35 3.42 -20.97
CA GLN A 40 4.17 2.99 -19.82
C GLN A 40 3.90 3.85 -18.59
N PHE A 41 3.83 5.16 -18.75
CA PHE A 41 3.53 6.08 -17.64
C PHE A 41 2.18 5.76 -17.02
N LEU A 42 1.12 5.65 -17.83
CA LEU A 42 -0.23 5.34 -17.34
C LEU A 42 -0.30 3.94 -16.69
N PHE A 43 0.41 2.97 -17.22
CA PHE A 43 0.48 1.63 -16.64
C PHE A 43 1.08 1.65 -15.25
N VAL A 44 2.19 2.36 -15.05
CA VAL A 44 2.83 2.51 -13.74
C VAL A 44 1.96 3.35 -12.80
N GLU A 45 1.40 4.48 -13.27
CA GLU A 45 0.51 5.34 -12.46
C GLU A 45 -0.70 4.57 -11.94
N ASN A 46 -1.34 3.77 -12.78
CA ASN A 46 -2.47 2.93 -12.38
C ASN A 46 -2.09 1.82 -11.39
N SER A 47 -0.84 1.41 -11.37
CA SER A 47 -0.32 0.39 -10.46
C SER A 47 0.00 0.93 -9.05
N ILE A 48 0.15 2.25 -8.90
CA ILE A 48 0.46 2.88 -7.62
C ILE A 48 -0.73 2.74 -6.68
N ARG A 49 -0.53 2.02 -5.59
CA ARG A 49 -1.53 1.81 -4.54
C ARG A 49 -1.06 2.43 -3.23
N GLY A 50 -1.95 3.20 -2.61
CA GLY A 50 -1.74 3.68 -1.24
C GLY A 50 -1.89 2.55 -0.22
N GLY A 51 -1.40 2.77 1.00
CA GLY A 51 -1.59 1.84 2.09
C GLY A 51 -3.07 1.63 2.42
N VAL A 52 -3.43 0.39 2.77
CA VAL A 52 -4.74 0.05 3.30
C VAL A 52 -4.69 0.11 4.81
N SER A 53 -5.58 0.92 5.40
CA SER A 53 -5.79 0.97 6.84
C SER A 53 -7.21 0.52 7.15
N VAL A 54 -7.33 -0.55 7.92
CA VAL A 54 -8.61 -1.15 8.26
C VAL A 54 -8.61 -1.61 9.71
N VAL A 55 -9.75 -1.46 10.38
CA VAL A 55 -10.02 -2.06 11.69
C VAL A 55 -10.90 -3.28 11.47
N SER A 56 -10.28 -4.46 11.38
CA SER A 56 -11.00 -5.72 11.19
C SER A 56 -11.79 -6.13 12.44
N HIS A 57 -11.20 -5.94 13.63
CA HIS A 57 -11.82 -6.19 14.93
C HIS A 57 -11.83 -4.93 15.78
N ARG A 58 -13.03 -4.46 16.14
CA ARG A 58 -13.19 -3.23 16.95
C ARG A 58 -12.90 -3.41 18.43
N HIS A 59 -12.89 -4.65 18.91
CA HIS A 59 -12.68 -4.99 20.31
C HIS A 59 -11.95 -6.31 20.43
N ALA A 60 -10.96 -6.35 21.32
CA ALA A 60 -10.27 -7.55 21.70
C ALA A 60 -9.99 -7.54 23.21
N THR A 61 -10.06 -8.69 23.83
CA THR A 61 -9.74 -8.86 25.26
C THR A 61 -8.73 -9.98 25.40
N ALA A 62 -7.60 -9.69 26.02
CA ALA A 62 -6.62 -10.70 26.36
C ALA A 62 -7.11 -11.57 27.53
N ASN A 63 -6.72 -12.84 27.55
CA ASN A 63 -6.94 -13.74 28.67
C ASN A 63 -5.62 -14.38 29.09
N ASN A 64 -4.96 -13.80 30.10
CA ASN A 64 -3.72 -14.32 30.67
C ASN A 64 -3.60 -13.91 32.15
N GLU A 65 -2.66 -14.47 32.84
CA GLU A 65 -2.47 -14.27 34.31
C GLU A 65 -2.16 -12.81 34.74
N PHE A 66 -1.79 -11.95 33.78
CA PHE A 66 -1.46 -10.55 34.04
C PHE A 66 -2.65 -9.60 33.88
N VAL A 67 -3.81 -10.09 33.44
CA VAL A 67 -5.01 -9.24 33.27
C VAL A 67 -5.98 -9.42 34.43
N PRO A 68 -6.70 -8.35 34.83
CA PRO A 68 -7.55 -8.37 36.04
C PRO A 68 -8.68 -9.40 35.99
N ASN A 69 -9.18 -9.75 34.81
CA ASN A 69 -10.31 -10.64 34.60
C ASN A 69 -9.88 -12.00 34.05
N TYR A 70 -8.71 -12.48 34.43
CA TYR A 70 -8.18 -13.75 33.99
C TYR A 70 -9.11 -14.92 34.27
N LYS A 71 -9.35 -15.74 33.25
CA LYS A 71 -10.16 -16.96 33.33
C LYS A 71 -9.28 -18.18 33.05
N PRO A 72 -8.86 -18.94 34.05
CA PRO A 72 -7.91 -20.05 33.88
C PRO A 72 -8.41 -21.18 32.97
N ASN A 73 -9.73 -21.33 32.83
CA ASN A 73 -10.36 -22.40 32.07
C ASN A 73 -10.53 -22.03 30.57
N ASP A 74 -10.36 -20.76 30.20
CA ASP A 74 -10.46 -20.28 28.84
C ASP A 74 -9.06 -20.31 28.18
N PRO A 75 -8.97 -20.41 26.86
CA PRO A 75 -7.69 -20.34 26.14
C PRO A 75 -6.90 -19.09 26.47
N THR A 76 -5.60 -19.25 26.73
CA THR A 76 -4.69 -18.13 26.96
C THR A 76 -4.52 -17.30 25.70
N SER A 77 -4.69 -15.99 25.81
CA SER A 77 -4.54 -15.05 24.69
C SER A 77 -3.83 -13.76 25.11
N TRP A 78 -3.15 -13.15 24.16
CA TRP A 78 -2.37 -11.94 24.34
C TRP A 78 -2.75 -10.92 23.28
N ILE A 79 -2.69 -9.64 23.63
CA ILE A 79 -2.77 -8.56 22.65
C ILE A 79 -1.34 -8.05 22.42
N LEU A 80 -0.86 -8.16 21.21
CA LEU A 80 0.44 -7.65 20.78
C LEU A 80 0.25 -6.42 19.92
N PHE A 81 0.84 -5.30 20.33
CA PHE A 81 0.96 -4.12 19.50
C PHE A 81 2.30 -4.15 18.77
N VAL A 82 2.25 -4.11 17.45
CA VAL A 82 3.45 -4.14 16.60
C VAL A 82 3.41 -2.96 15.65
N ASP A 83 4.53 -2.28 15.53
CA ASP A 83 4.73 -1.20 14.57
C ASP A 83 5.98 -1.48 13.74
N ALA A 84 5.88 -1.31 12.42
CA ALA A 84 7.01 -1.48 11.52
C ALA A 84 7.73 -0.15 11.34
N ASN A 85 8.85 0.02 12.02
CA ASN A 85 9.64 1.25 11.94
C ASN A 85 10.26 1.43 10.55
N ASN A 86 10.16 2.65 10.02
CA ASN A 86 10.84 3.08 8.80
C ASN A 86 10.59 2.20 7.57
N VAL A 87 9.32 1.86 7.30
CA VAL A 87 8.92 1.04 6.13
C VAL A 87 9.39 1.67 4.81
N TYR A 88 9.32 2.98 4.68
CA TYR A 88 9.81 3.69 3.49
C TYR A 88 11.32 3.53 3.30
N GLY A 89 12.10 3.67 4.37
CA GLY A 89 13.56 3.45 4.31
C GLY A 89 13.90 2.00 3.95
N HIS A 90 13.15 1.04 4.45
CA HIS A 90 13.28 -0.36 4.06
C HIS A 90 13.00 -0.55 2.56
N ALA A 91 11.89 -0.01 2.05
CA ALA A 91 11.55 -0.09 0.63
C ALA A 91 12.63 0.55 -0.27
N MET A 92 13.16 1.71 0.11
CA MET A 92 14.23 2.39 -0.63
C MET A 92 15.57 1.65 -0.57
N SER A 93 15.78 0.77 0.40
CA SER A 93 17.00 -0.07 0.50
C SER A 93 16.94 -1.32 -0.36
N GLN A 94 15.78 -1.63 -0.96
CA GLN A 94 15.63 -2.77 -1.85
C GLN A 94 16.08 -2.39 -3.28
N PRO A 95 16.37 -3.38 -4.14
CA PRO A 95 16.60 -3.13 -5.57
C PRO A 95 15.41 -2.38 -6.18
N LEU A 96 15.69 -1.25 -6.82
CA LEU A 96 14.70 -0.41 -7.48
C LEU A 96 14.98 -0.33 -8.98
N PRO A 97 13.94 -0.29 -9.83
CA PRO A 97 14.11 -0.15 -11.26
C PRO A 97 14.66 1.25 -11.59
N ASN A 98 15.64 1.32 -12.47
CA ASN A 98 16.28 2.57 -12.84
C ASN A 98 16.39 2.82 -14.35
N VAL A 99 16.41 1.78 -15.18
CA VAL A 99 16.58 1.87 -16.64
C VAL A 99 15.91 0.72 -17.39
N ASN A 100 15.86 0.83 -18.71
CA ASN A 100 15.38 -0.20 -19.65
C ASN A 100 13.90 -0.57 -19.47
N PHE A 101 13.07 0.41 -19.24
CA PHE A 101 11.62 0.21 -19.15
C PHE A 101 11.05 -0.17 -20.53
N LYS A 102 10.44 -1.34 -20.63
CA LYS A 102 9.79 -1.82 -21.86
C LYS A 102 8.60 -2.72 -21.54
N PHE A 103 7.60 -2.70 -22.41
CA PHE A 103 6.60 -3.75 -22.39
C PHE A 103 7.19 -5.06 -22.95
N LEU A 104 6.76 -6.17 -22.36
CA LEU A 104 7.07 -7.49 -22.90
C LEU A 104 6.26 -7.73 -24.17
N SER A 105 6.88 -8.40 -25.15
CA SER A 105 6.17 -8.90 -26.33
C SER A 105 5.21 -10.04 -25.95
N PRO A 106 4.19 -10.33 -26.78
CA PRO A 106 3.26 -11.43 -26.50
C PRO A 106 3.96 -12.78 -26.27
N ASN A 107 5.02 -13.07 -27.00
CA ASN A 107 5.78 -14.31 -26.83
C ASN A 107 6.51 -14.35 -25.48
N GLU A 108 7.12 -13.22 -25.05
CA GLU A 108 7.78 -13.11 -23.75
C GLU A 108 6.77 -13.24 -22.59
N ILE A 109 5.53 -12.77 -22.80
CA ILE A 109 4.45 -12.92 -21.80
C ILE A 109 4.02 -14.40 -21.66
N GLU A 110 3.88 -15.12 -22.79
CA GLU A 110 3.52 -16.55 -22.75
C GLU A 110 4.60 -17.42 -22.08
N GLU A 111 5.87 -17.06 -22.26
CA GLU A 111 7.01 -17.74 -21.67
C GLU A 111 7.29 -17.30 -20.21
N PHE A 112 6.66 -16.22 -19.76
CA PHE A 112 6.90 -15.65 -18.44
C PHE A 112 6.47 -16.60 -17.32
N ASN A 113 7.36 -16.82 -16.38
CA ASN A 113 7.09 -17.65 -15.21
C ASN A 113 7.52 -16.94 -13.92
N MET A 114 6.54 -16.43 -13.18
CA MET A 114 6.74 -15.71 -11.93
C MET A 114 7.54 -16.50 -10.88
N SER A 115 7.41 -17.84 -10.86
CA SER A 115 8.13 -18.68 -9.89
C SER A 115 9.64 -18.77 -10.16
N LYS A 116 10.10 -18.35 -11.33
CA LYS A 116 11.51 -18.34 -11.70
C LYS A 116 12.18 -16.98 -11.48
N THR A 117 11.39 -15.94 -11.16
CA THR A 117 11.88 -14.58 -10.96
C THR A 117 12.21 -14.38 -9.48
N ALA A 118 13.46 -14.11 -9.17
CA ALA A 118 13.89 -13.81 -7.81
C ALA A 118 13.84 -12.30 -7.54
N ALA A 119 13.62 -11.92 -6.29
CA ALA A 119 13.60 -10.50 -5.88
C ALA A 119 14.96 -9.78 -6.03
N ALA A 120 16.04 -10.53 -6.22
CA ALA A 120 17.40 -10.02 -6.38
C ALA A 120 17.92 -10.13 -7.84
N ASP A 121 17.03 -10.42 -8.81
CA ASP A 121 17.41 -10.44 -10.22
C ASP A 121 17.69 -9.03 -10.73
N ASP A 122 18.57 -8.93 -11.74
CA ASP A 122 18.89 -7.65 -12.41
C ASP A 122 17.71 -7.08 -13.21
N VAL A 123 16.69 -7.89 -13.47
CA VAL A 123 15.47 -7.51 -14.19
C VAL A 123 14.26 -7.74 -13.31
N GLY A 124 13.52 -6.66 -13.03
CA GLY A 124 12.23 -6.70 -12.34
C GLY A 124 11.05 -6.63 -13.31
N PHE A 125 9.87 -7.04 -12.85
CA PHE A 125 8.64 -7.02 -13.63
C PHE A 125 7.52 -6.33 -12.87
N ILE A 126 6.73 -5.51 -13.58
CA ILE A 126 5.44 -5.01 -13.12
C ILE A 126 4.38 -5.75 -13.93
N ILE A 127 3.44 -6.42 -13.25
CA ILE A 127 2.50 -7.32 -13.88
C ILE A 127 1.08 -6.87 -13.57
N GLU A 128 0.25 -6.70 -14.59
CA GLU A 128 -1.20 -6.57 -14.45
C GLU A 128 -1.82 -7.97 -14.48
N VAL A 129 -2.61 -8.31 -13.47
CA VAL A 129 -3.17 -9.66 -13.32
C VAL A 129 -4.59 -9.62 -12.81
N ASP A 130 -5.39 -10.60 -13.23
CA ASP A 130 -6.67 -10.92 -12.62
C ASP A 130 -6.46 -11.86 -11.42
N LEU A 131 -6.88 -11.44 -10.24
CA LEU A 131 -6.73 -12.23 -9.02
C LEU A 131 -7.97 -13.09 -8.77
N LYS A 132 -7.81 -14.40 -8.77
CA LYS A 132 -8.84 -15.32 -8.27
C LYS A 132 -8.67 -15.52 -6.77
N TYR A 133 -9.65 -15.10 -6.00
CA TYR A 133 -9.65 -15.23 -4.54
C TYR A 133 -10.47 -16.46 -4.11
N PRO A 134 -9.87 -17.62 -3.82
CA PRO A 134 -10.58 -18.85 -3.48
C PRO A 134 -11.34 -18.73 -2.16
N VAL A 135 -12.54 -19.30 -2.08
CA VAL A 135 -13.43 -19.22 -0.90
C VAL A 135 -12.76 -19.71 0.38
N HIS A 136 -11.90 -20.73 0.29
CA HIS A 136 -11.21 -21.26 1.48
C HIS A 136 -10.20 -20.29 2.12
N LEU A 137 -9.78 -19.22 1.40
CA LEU A 137 -8.90 -18.18 1.93
C LEU A 137 -9.68 -17.02 2.56
N HIS A 138 -10.99 -16.88 2.32
CA HIS A 138 -11.77 -15.74 2.78
C HIS A 138 -11.72 -15.61 4.30
N GLU A 139 -11.90 -16.69 5.04
CA GLU A 139 -11.91 -16.66 6.50
C GLU A 139 -10.52 -16.36 7.08
N SER A 140 -9.47 -16.98 6.54
CA SER A 140 -8.10 -16.77 7.01
C SER A 140 -7.53 -15.39 6.70
N HIS A 141 -8.04 -14.72 5.66
CA HIS A 141 -7.59 -13.40 5.24
C HIS A 141 -8.59 -12.28 5.59
N ASN A 142 -9.64 -12.59 6.38
CA ASN A 142 -10.65 -11.61 6.76
C ASN A 142 -10.08 -10.45 7.59
N ASP A 143 -9.05 -10.73 8.39
CA ASP A 143 -8.43 -9.74 9.25
C ASP A 143 -7.47 -8.79 8.51
N TYR A 144 -6.95 -9.23 7.37
CA TYR A 144 -6.04 -8.45 6.54
C TYR A 144 -6.32 -8.66 5.04
N PRO A 145 -7.00 -7.71 4.39
CA PRO A 145 -7.34 -7.85 2.96
C PRO A 145 -6.08 -7.67 2.09
N LEU A 146 -5.69 -8.74 1.39
CA LEU A 146 -4.50 -8.74 0.52
C LEU A 146 -4.76 -8.15 -0.87
N ALA A 147 -6.01 -8.17 -1.34
CA ALA A 147 -6.41 -7.74 -2.68
C ALA A 147 -7.41 -6.59 -2.60
N ALA A 148 -7.02 -5.47 -1.97
CA ALA A 148 -7.89 -4.30 -1.85
C ALA A 148 -8.02 -3.57 -3.20
N GLU A 149 -9.26 -3.23 -3.58
CA GLU A 149 -9.57 -2.51 -4.82
C GLU A 149 -10.22 -1.16 -4.52
N LYS A 150 -9.95 -0.18 -5.39
CA LYS A 150 -10.68 1.09 -5.38
C LYS A 150 -11.94 0.94 -6.23
N ILE A 151 -13.09 0.86 -5.57
CA ILE A 151 -14.39 0.78 -6.23
C ILE A 151 -15.28 1.97 -5.87
N LYS A 152 -16.20 2.30 -6.75
CA LYS A 152 -17.27 3.26 -6.41
C LYS A 152 -18.28 2.55 -5.53
N ILE A 153 -18.39 3.00 -4.28
CA ILE A 153 -19.32 2.41 -3.30
C ILE A 153 -20.74 2.76 -3.69
N THR A 154 -21.61 1.74 -3.76
CA THR A 154 -23.05 1.88 -3.95
C THR A 154 -23.77 1.79 -2.60
N HIS A 155 -25.04 2.29 -2.53
CA HIS A 155 -25.79 2.36 -1.28
C HIS A 155 -26.02 0.97 -0.63
N ASP A 156 -26.19 -0.07 -1.42
CA ASP A 156 -26.40 -1.46 -1.00
C ASP A 156 -25.13 -2.11 -0.39
N MET A 157 -23.95 -1.60 -0.74
CA MET A 157 -22.67 -2.03 -0.14
C MET A 157 -22.44 -1.48 1.27
N LEU A 158 -23.23 -0.49 1.68
CA LEU A 158 -23.07 0.15 2.97
C LEU A 158 -23.73 -0.67 4.08
N SER A 159 -23.13 -0.60 5.28
CA SER A 159 -23.78 -1.16 6.47
C SER A 159 -25.13 -0.46 6.75
N PRO A 160 -26.08 -1.12 7.41
CA PRO A 160 -27.37 -0.50 7.78
C PRO A 160 -27.20 0.82 8.55
N TYR A 161 -26.18 0.90 9.38
CA TYR A 161 -25.85 2.13 10.11
C TYR A 161 -25.42 3.26 9.17
N SER A 162 -24.49 2.99 8.24
CA SER A 162 -24.02 3.98 7.27
C SER A 162 -25.14 4.44 6.33
N GLN A 163 -26.02 3.53 5.90
CA GLN A 163 -27.21 3.86 5.14
C GLN A 163 -28.12 4.82 5.89
N SER A 164 -28.33 4.57 7.20
CA SER A 164 -29.17 5.44 8.05
C SER A 164 -28.58 6.86 8.19
N LEU A 165 -27.25 7.00 8.23
CA LEU A 165 -26.59 8.30 8.31
C LEU A 165 -26.75 9.11 7.02
N ILE A 166 -26.62 8.47 5.86
CA ILE A 166 -26.80 9.13 4.55
C ILE A 166 -28.23 9.62 4.41
N ASN A 167 -29.22 8.77 4.75
CA ASN A 167 -30.63 9.14 4.69
C ASN A 167 -30.96 10.33 5.60
N LYS A 168 -30.37 10.38 6.81
CA LYS A 168 -30.54 11.53 7.72
C LYS A 168 -29.91 12.80 7.15
N ARG A 169 -28.72 12.72 6.53
CA ARG A 169 -28.04 13.86 5.93
C ARG A 169 -28.84 14.42 4.75
N SER A 170 -29.29 13.57 3.85
CA SER A 170 -30.13 13.98 2.71
C SER A 170 -31.45 14.63 3.15
N ALA A 171 -32.06 14.13 4.22
CA ALA A 171 -33.25 14.75 4.81
C ALA A 171 -32.95 16.13 5.40
N THR A 172 -31.78 16.33 6.00
CA THR A 172 -31.40 17.63 6.58
C THR A 172 -31.04 18.66 5.50
N GLU A 173 -30.38 18.24 4.41
CA GLU A 173 -30.08 19.11 3.27
C GLU A 173 -31.36 19.58 2.54
N ASN A 174 -32.36 18.75 2.44
CA ASN A 174 -33.66 19.12 1.89
C ASN A 174 -34.44 20.11 2.77
N LEU A 175 -34.21 20.14 4.09
CA LEU A 175 -34.82 21.10 5.01
C LEU A 175 -34.16 22.49 4.97
N HIS A 176 -32.94 22.61 4.46
CA HIS A 176 -32.25 23.89 4.29
C HIS A 176 -32.47 24.55 2.92
N GLN A 177 -33.22 23.89 2.02
CA GLN A 177 -33.57 24.42 0.71
C GLN A 177 -35.03 24.99 0.64
N ILE A 178 -35.76 25.05 1.76
CA ILE A 178 -37.06 25.70 1.94
C ILE A 178 -36.84 26.97 2.76
#